data_c9ef5adfeb24fafc70c379f14c376fec
#
_entry.id   c9ef5adfeb24fafc70c379f14c376fec
#
_cell.length_a   1.000
_cell.length_b   1.000
_cell.length_c   1.000
_cell.angle_alpha   90.00
_cell.angle_beta   90.00
_cell.angle_gamma   90.00
#
_symmetry.space_group_name_H-M   'P 1'
#
loop_
_entity.id
_entity.type
_entity.pdbx_description
1 polymer ?
#
loop_
_entity_poly.entity_id
_entity_poly.type
_entity_poly.pdbx_seq_one_letter_code
_entity_poly.pdbx_strand_id
1 'polypeptide(L)'
;MSSINWKEIFCQLKDFIKMSVKKYTLFVLRLSPHQNLLQGIVMYTFLGWIALSLPFMKTQSVGWLDNLFTAASAASTTGLTSVNFADSYSFLGKLVVLFMIQVGGLGYMTMASFLYLSTSRRLRPHQKEVLTAEFSLPQTLDLHDFLRAAMIFTAVVESVGAVLLFNYFMHHDFGIFQAAWYSIFHSVSAFCTAGFSLWSDSLTGFYDSKTVNIIIMGLSLAGSMGFIVVTDIFNWVTRRAKEISYTTKIIVLATTVLLAFGSLIVFITNPEMNLWESVFQCTAAMTTSGFNTVSISSMSSCSLLILAMLMSIGGAPSGTGGGIKCTAVTSVFAILYSQLMGYKHISFLGRRIPLRRIYLATSTFIFYAILLFICLFWLSFTEEGKPFLNLVFEAAAALGTAGMTMDFTPQLSAWGKGIIIIAMIIGRVGVITFGLALLDIGDDDDDAPEPTRKADLAI
;
A
#
# COMPACT_ATOMS: atom_id res chain seq x y z
N MET A 1 -54.16 3.18 17.68
CA MET A 1 -52.72 3.32 17.43
C MET A 1 -52.01 2.22 18.23
N SER A 2 -51.60 1.14 17.59
CA SER A 2 -50.88 0.04 18.21
C SER A 2 -49.51 0.51 18.66
N SER A 3 -49.24 0.42 19.95
CA SER A 3 -47.90 0.72 20.49
C SER A 3 -46.87 -0.20 19.85
N ILE A 4 -45.96 0.39 19.08
CA ILE A 4 -44.84 -0.33 18.47
C ILE A 4 -43.99 -0.94 19.59
N ASN A 5 -43.94 -2.27 19.66
CA ASN A 5 -43.17 -2.98 20.67
C ASN A 5 -41.68 -2.97 20.31
N TRP A 6 -40.98 -1.90 20.71
CA TRP A 6 -39.55 -1.68 20.43
C TRP A 6 -38.68 -2.84 20.94
N LYS A 7 -39.09 -3.55 22.01
CA LYS A 7 -38.34 -4.73 22.50
C LYS A 7 -38.36 -5.90 21.51
N GLU A 8 -39.50 -6.12 20.87
CA GLU A 8 -39.68 -7.19 19.89
C GLU A 8 -38.88 -6.92 18.59
N ILE A 9 -38.94 -5.68 18.13
CA ILE A 9 -38.13 -5.24 16.98
C ILE A 9 -36.63 -5.37 17.28
N PHE A 10 -36.20 -4.98 18.48
CA PHE A 10 -34.80 -5.08 18.89
C PHE A 10 -34.33 -6.54 19.01
N CYS A 11 -35.20 -7.44 19.48
CA CYS A 11 -34.91 -8.86 19.55
C CYS A 11 -34.81 -9.50 18.17
N GLN A 12 -35.75 -9.20 17.28
CA GLN A 12 -35.71 -9.65 15.86
C GLN A 12 -34.48 -9.13 15.12
N LEU A 13 -34.11 -7.85 15.33
CA LEU A 13 -32.91 -7.27 14.72
C LEU A 13 -31.63 -7.97 15.24
N LYS A 14 -31.55 -8.25 16.54
CA LYS A 14 -30.44 -8.97 17.16
C LYS A 14 -30.29 -10.39 16.61
N ASP A 15 -31.41 -11.11 16.47
CA ASP A 15 -31.41 -12.47 15.91
C ASP A 15 -31.07 -12.47 14.43
N PHE A 16 -31.56 -11.50 13.65
CA PHE A 16 -31.20 -11.31 12.26
C PHE A 16 -29.69 -11.02 12.10
N ILE A 17 -29.13 -10.11 12.90
CA ILE A 17 -27.69 -9.82 12.90
C ILE A 17 -26.89 -11.06 13.27
N LYS A 18 -27.29 -11.80 14.31
CA LYS A 18 -26.61 -13.03 14.74
C LYS A 18 -26.62 -14.11 13.65
N MET A 19 -27.75 -14.28 12.96
CA MET A 19 -27.88 -15.23 11.85
C MET A 19 -27.05 -14.80 10.65
N SER A 20 -27.05 -13.50 10.31
CA SER A 20 -26.24 -12.95 9.21
C SER A 20 -24.75 -13.08 9.49
N VAL A 21 -24.30 -12.78 10.70
CA VAL A 21 -22.90 -12.97 11.14
C VAL A 21 -22.51 -14.46 11.07
N LYS A 22 -23.40 -15.37 11.49
CA LYS A 22 -23.13 -16.82 11.40
C LYS A 22 -23.00 -17.29 9.94
N LYS A 23 -23.90 -16.85 9.05
CA LYS A 23 -23.84 -17.17 7.61
C LYS A 23 -22.56 -16.61 6.98
N TYR A 24 -22.20 -15.37 7.30
CA TYR A 24 -20.98 -14.74 6.83
C TYR A 24 -19.72 -15.48 7.32
N THR A 25 -19.69 -15.87 8.60
CA THR A 25 -18.56 -16.65 9.15
C THR A 25 -18.41 -18.00 8.44
N LEU A 26 -19.51 -18.69 8.14
CA LEU A 26 -19.48 -19.95 7.40
C LEU A 26 -19.04 -19.77 5.95
N PHE A 27 -19.41 -18.66 5.32
CA PHE A 27 -18.95 -18.31 3.99
C PHE A 27 -17.45 -18.04 3.96
N VAL A 28 -16.93 -17.19 4.87
CA VAL A 28 -15.50 -16.87 4.99
C VAL A 28 -14.63 -18.10 5.24
N LEU A 29 -15.13 -19.07 6.01
CA LEU A 29 -14.41 -20.34 6.27
C LEU A 29 -14.30 -21.26 5.05
N ARG A 30 -15.06 -21.01 3.99
CA ARG A 30 -15.00 -21.76 2.73
C ARG A 30 -14.06 -21.12 1.71
N LEU A 31 -13.66 -19.87 1.92
CA LEU A 31 -12.78 -19.13 1.04
C LEU A 31 -11.32 -19.55 1.25
N SER A 32 -10.55 -19.61 0.17
CA SER A 32 -9.10 -19.73 0.27
C SER A 32 -8.50 -18.51 1.00
N PRO A 33 -7.29 -18.60 1.56
CA PRO A 33 -6.62 -17.46 2.20
C PRO A 33 -6.54 -16.22 1.32
N HIS A 34 -6.27 -16.41 0.02
CA HIS A 34 -6.16 -15.34 -0.96
C HIS A 34 -7.52 -14.69 -1.28
N GLN A 35 -8.57 -15.50 -1.44
CA GLN A 35 -9.95 -15.01 -1.61
C GLN A 35 -10.43 -14.24 -0.39
N ASN A 36 -10.05 -14.68 0.81
CA ASN A 36 -10.40 -14.00 2.04
C ASN A 36 -9.76 -12.61 2.13
N LEU A 37 -8.48 -12.48 1.71
CA LEU A 37 -7.80 -11.18 1.63
C LEU A 37 -8.49 -10.24 0.63
N LEU A 38 -8.83 -10.72 -0.56
CA LEU A 38 -9.52 -9.92 -1.57
C LEU A 38 -10.91 -9.50 -1.11
N GLN A 39 -11.71 -10.43 -0.59
CA GLN A 39 -13.04 -10.13 -0.08
C GLN A 39 -13.00 -9.13 1.06
N GLY A 40 -12.05 -9.26 1.98
CA GLY A 40 -11.93 -8.39 3.13
C GLY A 40 -11.65 -6.95 2.76
N ILE A 41 -10.72 -6.67 1.82
CA ILE A 41 -10.44 -5.31 1.36
C ILE A 41 -11.64 -4.71 0.62
N VAL A 42 -12.35 -5.50 -0.20
CA VAL A 42 -13.56 -5.04 -0.91
C VAL A 42 -14.65 -4.68 0.09
N MET A 43 -14.92 -5.54 1.08
CA MET A 43 -15.89 -5.26 2.15
C MET A 43 -15.51 -4.04 2.97
N TYR A 44 -14.22 -3.89 3.29
CA TYR A 44 -13.71 -2.75 4.03
C TYR A 44 -13.89 -1.44 3.24
N THR A 45 -13.56 -1.46 1.95
CA THR A 45 -13.80 -0.33 1.04
C THR A 45 -15.29 0.03 0.95
N PHE A 46 -16.16 -0.97 0.86
CA PHE A 46 -17.60 -0.77 0.80
C PHE A 46 -18.17 -0.14 2.08
N LEU A 47 -17.71 -0.59 3.25
CA LEU A 47 -18.09 0.02 4.54
C LEU A 47 -17.62 1.47 4.65
N GLY A 48 -16.40 1.76 4.21
CA GLY A 48 -15.88 3.12 4.14
C GLY A 48 -16.67 4.01 3.19
N TRP A 49 -17.05 3.50 2.02
CA TRP A 49 -17.90 4.20 1.06
C TRP A 49 -19.26 4.57 1.66
N ILE A 50 -19.93 3.63 2.33
CA ILE A 50 -21.20 3.90 3.03
C ILE A 50 -21.00 5.00 4.08
N ALA A 51 -19.96 4.87 4.91
CA ALA A 51 -19.67 5.86 5.95
C ALA A 51 -19.43 7.25 5.37
N LEU A 52 -18.59 7.40 4.32
CA LEU A 52 -18.31 8.67 3.66
C LEU A 52 -19.51 9.24 2.88
N SER A 53 -20.47 8.39 2.52
CA SER A 53 -21.68 8.83 1.81
C SER A 53 -22.71 9.53 2.72
N LEU A 54 -22.58 9.42 4.04
CA LEU A 54 -23.47 10.07 4.99
C LEU A 54 -23.36 11.60 4.92
N PRO A 55 -24.48 12.34 5.00
CA PRO A 55 -24.49 13.80 4.77
C PRO A 55 -23.55 14.60 5.68
N PHE A 56 -23.44 14.22 6.96
CA PHE A 56 -22.61 14.92 7.95
C PHE A 56 -21.10 14.64 7.84
N MET A 57 -20.70 13.73 6.96
CA MET A 57 -19.29 13.45 6.66
C MET A 57 -18.71 14.40 5.61
N LYS A 58 -19.55 15.17 4.94
CA LYS A 58 -19.20 16.03 3.81
C LYS A 58 -19.39 17.50 4.16
N THR A 59 -18.53 18.35 3.62
CA THR A 59 -18.67 19.81 3.67
C THR A 59 -19.29 20.34 2.37
N GLN A 60 -19.01 19.64 1.26
CA GLN A 60 -19.51 19.96 -0.08
C GLN A 60 -20.25 18.77 -0.67
N SER A 61 -20.99 18.96 -1.76
CA SER A 61 -21.64 17.87 -2.48
C SER A 61 -20.60 17.01 -3.21
N VAL A 62 -20.31 15.83 -2.68
CA VAL A 62 -19.45 14.85 -3.29
C VAL A 62 -20.29 13.73 -3.89
N GLY A 63 -20.00 13.36 -5.15
CA GLY A 63 -20.70 12.31 -5.86
C GLY A 63 -20.50 10.92 -5.20
N TRP A 64 -21.42 9.99 -5.47
CA TRP A 64 -21.34 8.64 -4.92
C TRP A 64 -20.08 7.90 -5.40
N LEU A 65 -19.69 8.09 -6.66
CA LEU A 65 -18.49 7.49 -7.25
C LEU A 65 -17.20 8.10 -6.66
N ASP A 66 -17.20 9.41 -6.39
CA ASP A 66 -16.05 10.08 -5.78
C ASP A 66 -15.87 9.66 -4.32
N ASN A 67 -16.96 9.38 -3.59
CA ASN A 67 -16.88 8.79 -2.26
C ASN A 67 -16.32 7.35 -2.31
N LEU A 68 -16.73 6.55 -3.30
CA LEU A 68 -16.19 5.19 -3.50
C LEU A 68 -14.71 5.26 -3.87
N PHE A 69 -14.33 6.21 -4.73
CA PHE A 69 -12.93 6.44 -5.11
C PHE A 69 -12.08 6.80 -3.88
N THR A 70 -12.53 7.75 -3.07
CA THR A 70 -11.83 8.16 -1.84
C THR A 70 -11.75 7.00 -0.83
N ALA A 71 -12.82 6.21 -0.67
CA ALA A 71 -12.83 5.05 0.20
C ALA A 71 -11.85 3.95 -0.29
N ALA A 72 -11.82 3.67 -1.60
CA ALA A 72 -10.88 2.72 -2.18
C ALA A 72 -9.44 3.20 -2.03
N SER A 73 -9.17 4.47 -2.28
CA SER A 73 -7.86 5.09 -2.11
C SER A 73 -7.38 5.04 -0.65
N ALA A 74 -8.26 5.33 0.31
CA ALA A 74 -7.92 5.27 1.74
C ALA A 74 -7.69 3.82 2.21
N ALA A 75 -8.55 2.88 1.80
CA ALA A 75 -8.42 1.47 2.17
C ALA A 75 -7.19 0.79 1.57
N SER A 76 -6.83 1.19 0.35
CA SER A 76 -5.61 0.71 -0.34
C SER A 76 -4.35 1.51 0.02
N THR A 77 -4.48 2.56 0.85
CA THR A 77 -3.39 3.49 1.18
C THR A 77 -2.71 4.07 -0.07
N THR A 78 -3.52 4.43 -1.10
CA THR A 78 -2.98 4.94 -2.36
C THR A 78 -2.76 6.45 -2.31
N GLY A 79 -3.76 7.25 -1.90
CA GLY A 79 -3.65 8.71 -1.84
C GLY A 79 -4.18 9.47 -3.06
N LEU A 80 -4.56 8.78 -4.14
CA LEU A 80 -5.25 9.42 -5.27
C LEU A 80 -6.63 9.93 -4.81
N THR A 81 -7.00 11.13 -5.24
CA THR A 81 -8.30 11.74 -4.94
C THR A 81 -8.92 12.35 -6.19
N SER A 82 -10.19 12.04 -6.44
CA SER A 82 -10.96 12.61 -7.55
C SER A 82 -11.60 13.95 -7.21
N VAL A 83 -11.55 14.36 -5.94
CA VAL A 83 -12.04 15.64 -5.41
C VAL A 83 -11.01 16.21 -4.45
N ASN A 84 -11.06 17.52 -4.19
CA ASN A 84 -10.19 18.12 -3.18
C ASN A 84 -10.55 17.58 -1.78
N PHE A 85 -9.72 16.67 -1.26
CA PHE A 85 -9.95 16.00 0.01
C PHE A 85 -10.02 16.98 1.19
N ALA A 86 -9.15 18.01 1.17
CA ALA A 86 -9.05 18.99 2.26
C ALA A 86 -10.37 19.78 2.47
N ASP A 87 -11.08 20.09 1.40
CA ASP A 87 -12.25 20.95 1.44
C ASP A 87 -13.58 20.19 1.36
N SER A 88 -13.56 18.99 0.77
CA SER A 88 -14.78 18.23 0.47
C SER A 88 -15.34 17.47 1.67
N TYR A 89 -14.50 17.09 2.63
CA TYR A 89 -14.91 16.29 3.79
C TYR A 89 -14.87 17.07 5.09
N SER A 90 -15.86 16.83 5.94
CA SER A 90 -15.91 17.36 7.30
C SER A 90 -14.82 16.76 8.18
N PHE A 91 -14.63 17.29 9.38
CA PHE A 91 -13.70 16.72 10.36
C PHE A 91 -13.99 15.22 10.62
N LEU A 92 -15.27 14.86 10.74
CA LEU A 92 -15.67 13.45 10.93
C LEU A 92 -15.37 12.61 9.69
N GLY A 93 -15.59 13.12 8.47
CA GLY A 93 -15.20 12.43 7.24
C GLY A 93 -13.70 12.20 7.14
N LYS A 94 -12.90 13.21 7.46
CA LYS A 94 -11.43 13.10 7.54
C LYS A 94 -10.97 12.10 8.61
N LEU A 95 -11.67 12.01 9.74
CA LEU A 95 -11.39 11.02 10.79
C LEU A 95 -11.69 9.59 10.32
N VAL A 96 -12.79 9.38 9.57
CA VAL A 96 -13.10 8.09 8.94
C VAL A 96 -12.01 7.70 7.95
N VAL A 97 -11.56 8.63 7.09
CA VAL A 97 -10.48 8.37 6.14
C VAL A 97 -9.17 8.03 6.88
N LEU A 98 -8.83 8.77 7.95
CA LEU A 98 -7.65 8.46 8.77
C LEU A 98 -7.72 7.05 9.36
N PHE A 99 -8.87 6.64 9.89
CA PHE A 99 -9.08 5.28 10.38
C PHE A 99 -8.94 4.24 9.26
N MET A 100 -9.48 4.55 8.06
CA MET A 100 -9.32 3.68 6.89
C MET A 100 -7.87 3.55 6.46
N ILE A 101 -7.10 4.64 6.47
CA ILE A 101 -5.66 4.62 6.20
C ILE A 101 -4.93 3.73 7.21
N GLN A 102 -5.20 3.88 8.51
CA GLN A 102 -4.54 3.10 9.55
C GLN A 102 -4.79 1.60 9.41
N VAL A 103 -6.05 1.21 9.23
CA VAL A 103 -6.40 -0.21 9.05
C VAL A 103 -5.91 -0.75 7.70
N GLY A 104 -6.00 0.07 6.65
CA GLY A 104 -5.48 -0.27 5.33
C GLY A 104 -3.97 -0.48 5.34
N GLY A 105 -3.21 0.44 5.95
CA GLY A 105 -1.74 0.43 6.02
C GLY A 105 -1.18 -0.78 6.78
N LEU A 106 -1.76 -1.09 7.92
CA LEU A 106 -1.38 -2.26 8.71
C LEU A 106 -1.87 -3.59 8.14
N GLY A 107 -2.85 -3.54 7.23
CA GLY A 107 -3.62 -4.70 6.79
C GLY A 107 -4.81 -4.99 7.72
N TYR A 108 -5.98 -5.15 7.14
CA TYR A 108 -7.21 -5.36 7.91
C TYR A 108 -7.18 -6.67 8.74
N MET A 109 -6.52 -7.72 8.20
CA MET A 109 -6.38 -9.01 8.88
C MET A 109 -5.45 -8.91 10.08
N THR A 110 -4.37 -8.14 9.95
CA THR A 110 -3.42 -7.85 11.04
C THR A 110 -4.11 -7.17 12.20
N MET A 111 -4.85 -6.09 11.91
CA MET A 111 -5.59 -5.35 12.92
C MET A 111 -6.64 -6.24 13.61
N ALA A 112 -7.43 -6.98 12.83
CA ALA A 112 -8.43 -7.91 13.37
C ALA A 112 -7.80 -9.00 14.23
N SER A 113 -6.66 -9.57 13.80
CA SER A 113 -5.96 -10.62 14.54
C SER A 113 -5.32 -10.10 15.81
N PHE A 114 -4.76 -8.89 15.79
CA PHE A 114 -4.23 -8.24 16.99
C PHE A 114 -5.33 -8.01 18.04
N LEU A 115 -6.48 -7.46 17.64
CA LEU A 115 -7.64 -7.28 18.52
C LEU A 115 -8.14 -8.61 19.07
N TYR A 116 -8.14 -9.66 18.25
CA TYR A 116 -8.54 -10.99 18.67
C TYR A 116 -7.57 -11.60 19.70
N LEU A 117 -6.27 -11.44 19.49
CA LEU A 117 -5.23 -11.89 20.42
C LEU A 117 -5.23 -11.10 21.73
N SER A 118 -5.50 -9.79 21.69
CA SER A 118 -5.58 -8.95 22.91
C SER A 118 -6.72 -9.35 23.84
N THR A 119 -7.73 -10.07 23.34
CA THR A 119 -8.82 -10.65 24.13
C THR A 119 -8.54 -12.08 24.63
N SER A 120 -7.27 -12.48 24.69
CA SER A 120 -6.79 -13.80 25.18
C SER A 120 -7.30 -15.02 24.39
N ARG A 121 -7.70 -14.82 23.14
CA ARG A 121 -8.13 -15.90 22.25
C ARG A 121 -6.97 -16.35 21.36
N ARG A 122 -6.89 -17.66 21.07
CA ARG A 122 -5.89 -18.20 20.13
C ARG A 122 -6.38 -18.03 18.69
N LEU A 123 -5.49 -17.63 17.78
CA LEU A 123 -5.80 -17.59 16.36
C LEU A 123 -6.18 -18.97 15.83
N ARG A 124 -7.21 -19.03 15.00
CA ARG A 124 -7.61 -20.25 14.29
C ARG A 124 -6.58 -20.58 13.21
N PRO A 125 -6.40 -21.86 12.82
CA PRO A 125 -5.47 -22.24 11.75
C PRO A 125 -5.63 -21.41 10.49
N HIS A 126 -6.85 -21.28 9.98
CA HIS A 126 -7.17 -20.46 8.81
C HIS A 126 -6.73 -18.98 8.93
N GLN A 127 -6.88 -18.36 10.11
CA GLN A 127 -6.39 -16.98 10.32
C GLN A 127 -4.88 -16.88 10.24
N LYS A 128 -4.16 -17.92 10.71
CA LYS A 128 -2.70 -17.98 10.60
C LYS A 128 -2.25 -18.08 9.14
N GLU A 129 -2.92 -18.91 8.35
CA GLU A 129 -2.64 -19.07 6.91
C GLU A 129 -2.84 -17.75 6.15
N VAL A 130 -3.97 -17.05 6.39
CA VAL A 130 -4.25 -15.75 5.77
C VAL A 130 -3.19 -14.71 6.12
N LEU A 131 -2.78 -14.61 7.40
CA LEU A 131 -1.73 -13.68 7.82
C LEU A 131 -0.35 -14.04 7.23
N THR A 132 -0.04 -15.32 7.14
CA THR A 132 1.21 -15.78 6.51
C THR A 132 1.23 -15.42 5.03
N ALA A 133 0.09 -15.52 4.35
CA ALA A 133 -0.06 -15.11 2.95
C ALA A 133 0.05 -13.58 2.79
N GLU A 134 -0.59 -12.79 3.67
CA GLU A 134 -0.56 -11.33 3.66
C GLU A 134 0.87 -10.78 3.75
N PHE A 135 1.66 -11.30 4.68
CA PHE A 135 3.02 -10.80 4.92
C PHE A 135 4.13 -11.58 4.22
N SER A 136 3.82 -12.67 3.54
CA SER A 136 4.82 -13.60 2.96
C SER A 136 5.86 -14.05 3.99
N LEU A 137 5.42 -14.36 5.22
CA LEU A 137 6.27 -14.64 6.37
C LEU A 137 7.05 -15.97 6.21
N PRO A 138 8.29 -16.06 6.70
CA PRO A 138 8.96 -17.32 6.90
C PRO A 138 8.23 -18.18 7.95
N GLN A 139 8.11 -19.48 7.73
CA GLN A 139 7.45 -20.42 8.66
C GLN A 139 8.08 -20.50 10.09
N THR A 140 9.26 -19.93 10.25
CA THR A 140 10.03 -19.94 11.49
C THR A 140 9.70 -18.82 12.47
N LEU A 141 8.90 -17.81 12.04
CA LEU A 141 8.55 -16.66 12.88
C LEU A 141 7.29 -16.96 13.70
N ASP A 142 7.34 -16.66 15.02
CA ASP A 142 6.13 -16.63 15.84
C ASP A 142 5.24 -15.45 15.41
N LEU A 143 4.06 -15.80 14.90
CA LEU A 143 3.10 -14.83 14.37
C LEU A 143 2.60 -13.87 15.46
N HIS A 144 2.47 -14.32 16.69
CA HIS A 144 2.02 -13.50 17.81
C HIS A 144 3.04 -12.39 18.13
N ASP A 145 4.31 -12.79 18.26
CA ASP A 145 5.39 -11.84 18.55
C ASP A 145 5.60 -10.86 17.39
N PHE A 146 5.45 -11.34 16.14
CA PHE A 146 5.50 -10.49 14.95
C PHE A 146 4.38 -9.44 14.94
N LEU A 147 3.12 -9.83 15.15
CA LEU A 147 1.99 -8.90 15.19
C LEU A 147 2.13 -7.87 16.30
N ARG A 148 2.55 -8.31 17.49
CA ARG A 148 2.79 -7.42 18.61
C ARG A 148 3.90 -6.41 18.32
N ALA A 149 5.01 -6.87 17.77
CA ALA A 149 6.13 -6.01 17.38
C ALA A 149 5.72 -4.98 16.32
N ALA A 150 4.96 -5.41 15.29
CA ALA A 150 4.44 -4.52 14.26
C ALA A 150 3.55 -3.42 14.83
N MET A 151 2.61 -3.77 15.71
CA MET A 151 1.69 -2.80 16.34
C MET A 151 2.44 -1.80 17.25
N ILE A 152 3.38 -2.28 18.08
CA ILE A 152 4.17 -1.41 18.95
C ILE A 152 5.04 -0.48 18.11
N PHE A 153 5.71 -0.99 17.08
CA PHE A 153 6.55 -0.20 16.20
C PHE A 153 5.74 0.91 15.51
N THR A 154 4.60 0.56 14.94
CA THR A 154 3.69 1.54 14.32
C THR A 154 3.31 2.64 15.32
N ALA A 155 2.79 2.26 16.49
CA ALA A 155 2.37 3.23 17.50
C ALA A 155 3.51 4.16 17.96
N VAL A 156 4.72 3.61 18.13
CA VAL A 156 5.90 4.41 18.54
C VAL A 156 6.31 5.36 17.43
N VAL A 157 6.48 4.89 16.20
CA VAL A 157 6.98 5.71 15.08
C VAL A 157 5.97 6.80 14.71
N GLU A 158 4.69 6.46 14.64
CA GLU A 158 3.63 7.46 14.39
C GLU A 158 3.54 8.50 15.51
N SER A 159 3.66 8.08 16.77
CA SER A 159 3.66 9.01 17.90
C SER A 159 4.86 9.95 17.88
N VAL A 160 6.06 9.45 17.61
CA VAL A 160 7.28 10.25 17.48
C VAL A 160 7.13 11.24 16.32
N GLY A 161 6.67 10.78 15.15
CA GLY A 161 6.42 11.65 14.00
C GLY A 161 5.39 12.74 14.31
N ALA A 162 4.28 12.38 14.96
CA ALA A 162 3.26 13.34 15.35
C ALA A 162 3.80 14.39 16.35
N VAL A 163 4.60 13.99 17.33
CA VAL A 163 5.22 14.93 18.28
C VAL A 163 6.20 15.86 17.58
N LEU A 164 7.03 15.37 16.67
CA LEU A 164 7.98 16.20 15.92
C LEU A 164 7.26 17.20 15.00
N LEU A 165 6.22 16.77 14.28
CA LEU A 165 5.39 17.64 13.45
C LEU A 165 4.62 18.66 14.31
N PHE A 166 4.07 18.24 15.46
CA PHE A 166 3.38 19.12 16.38
C PHE A 166 4.29 20.24 16.88
N ASN A 167 5.51 19.90 17.30
CA ASN A 167 6.50 20.89 17.72
C ASN A 167 6.81 21.87 16.58
N TYR A 168 6.96 21.40 15.35
CA TYR A 168 7.16 22.26 14.18
C TYR A 168 5.98 23.22 13.98
N PHE A 169 4.74 22.70 13.91
CA PHE A 169 3.55 23.51 13.64
C PHE A 169 3.25 24.53 14.76
N MET A 170 3.54 24.21 16.01
CA MET A 170 3.41 25.15 17.13
C MET A 170 4.32 26.37 17.03
N HIS A 171 5.44 26.27 16.29
CA HIS A 171 6.36 27.38 16.03
C HIS A 171 6.05 28.15 14.73
N HIS A 172 4.97 27.77 13.99
CA HIS A 172 4.60 28.32 12.68
C HIS A 172 3.12 28.76 12.62
N ASP A 173 2.65 29.51 13.62
CA ASP A 173 1.35 30.17 13.69
C ASP A 173 0.11 29.26 13.58
N PHE A 174 0.24 27.95 13.82
CA PHE A 174 -0.91 27.06 13.92
C PHE A 174 -1.50 27.09 15.34
N GLY A 175 -2.84 27.15 15.44
CA GLY A 175 -3.52 26.95 16.72
C GLY A 175 -3.29 25.53 17.27
N ILE A 176 -3.25 25.36 18.61
CA ILE A 176 -2.92 24.09 19.26
C ILE A 176 -3.74 22.90 18.77
N PHE A 177 -5.03 23.05 18.57
CA PHE A 177 -5.91 21.98 18.06
C PHE A 177 -5.62 21.66 16.60
N GLN A 178 -5.37 22.68 15.78
CA GLN A 178 -5.01 22.51 14.38
C GLN A 178 -3.64 21.85 14.26
N ALA A 179 -2.63 22.32 14.99
CA ALA A 179 -1.30 21.70 15.01
C ALA A 179 -1.37 20.22 15.41
N ALA A 180 -2.13 19.88 16.47
CA ALA A 180 -2.29 18.50 16.91
C ALA A 180 -2.97 17.63 15.83
N TRP A 181 -4.06 18.11 15.24
CA TRP A 181 -4.79 17.39 14.20
C TRP A 181 -3.94 17.15 12.94
N TYR A 182 -3.27 18.22 12.44
CA TYR A 182 -2.42 18.12 11.26
C TYR A 182 -1.23 17.18 11.49
N SER A 183 -0.64 17.23 12.69
CA SER A 183 0.50 16.38 13.05
C SER A 183 0.13 14.90 13.12
N ILE A 184 -0.99 14.56 13.76
CA ILE A 184 -1.47 13.18 13.86
C ILE A 184 -1.84 12.66 12.47
N PHE A 185 -2.62 13.44 11.70
CA PHE A 185 -3.08 13.03 10.38
C PHE A 185 -1.91 12.75 9.43
N HIS A 186 -0.94 13.68 9.32
CA HIS A 186 0.18 13.51 8.40
C HIS A 186 1.18 12.47 8.89
N SER A 187 1.36 12.28 10.20
CA SER A 187 2.20 11.21 10.72
C SER A 187 1.65 9.84 10.35
N VAL A 188 0.36 9.59 10.56
CA VAL A 188 -0.31 8.34 10.17
C VAL A 188 -0.31 8.17 8.66
N SER A 189 -0.67 9.20 7.90
CA SER A 189 -0.71 9.15 6.44
C SER A 189 0.66 8.86 5.84
N ALA A 190 1.74 9.43 6.39
CA ALA A 190 3.10 9.20 5.92
C ALA A 190 3.61 7.81 6.29
N PHE A 191 3.40 7.35 7.53
CA PHE A 191 3.82 6.02 7.96
C PHE A 191 3.06 4.91 7.21
N CYS A 192 1.75 5.06 7.07
CA CYS A 192 0.93 4.14 6.28
C CYS A 192 1.13 4.27 4.77
N THR A 193 2.03 5.16 4.33
CA THR A 193 2.33 5.44 2.91
C THR A 193 1.08 5.76 2.09
N ALA A 194 0.15 6.54 2.67
CA ALA A 194 -1.16 6.78 2.08
C ALA A 194 -1.28 8.10 1.30
N GLY A 195 -0.37 9.07 1.50
CA GLY A 195 -0.29 10.30 0.72
C GLY A 195 -1.45 11.30 0.85
N PHE A 196 -2.43 10.99 1.69
CA PHE A 196 -3.50 11.96 1.98
C PHE A 196 -2.96 13.15 2.75
N SER A 197 -3.30 14.34 2.29
CA SER A 197 -2.95 15.61 2.94
C SER A 197 -4.19 16.39 3.35
N LEU A 198 -4.08 17.18 4.40
CA LEU A 198 -5.10 18.15 4.82
C LEU A 198 -4.93 19.50 4.09
N TRP A 199 -3.95 19.62 3.21
CA TRP A 199 -3.77 20.73 2.28
C TRP A 199 -4.17 20.30 0.87
N SER A 200 -4.72 21.26 0.11
CA SER A 200 -5.22 21.02 -1.24
C SER A 200 -4.14 20.66 -2.25
N ASP A 201 -2.91 21.11 -1.99
CA ASP A 201 -1.72 20.99 -2.84
C ASP A 201 -0.64 20.07 -2.24
N SER A 202 -1.06 19.08 -1.41
CA SER A 202 -0.17 18.18 -0.70
C SER A 202 0.78 18.91 0.26
N LEU A 203 2.08 18.87 0.05
CA LEU A 203 3.10 19.52 0.88
C LEU A 203 3.85 20.64 0.12
N THR A 204 3.28 21.18 -0.97
CA THR A 204 3.95 22.21 -1.77
C THR A 204 4.19 23.49 -0.96
N GLY A 205 3.29 23.83 -0.01
CA GLY A 205 3.52 24.93 0.92
C GLY A 205 4.70 24.74 1.88
N PHE A 206 5.26 23.52 1.96
CA PHE A 206 6.40 23.19 2.84
C PHE A 206 7.64 22.75 2.04
N TYR A 207 7.72 23.10 0.75
CA TYR A 207 8.82 22.70 -0.12
C TYR A 207 10.20 23.07 0.45
N ASP A 208 10.34 24.21 1.09
CA ASP A 208 11.58 24.70 1.69
C ASP A 208 11.80 24.23 3.14
N SER A 209 10.79 23.62 3.76
CA SER A 209 10.88 23.13 5.14
C SER A 209 11.60 21.79 5.23
N LYS A 210 12.93 21.83 5.44
CA LYS A 210 13.73 20.62 5.64
C LYS A 210 13.21 19.75 6.78
N THR A 211 12.71 20.35 7.85
CA THR A 211 12.20 19.63 9.03
C THR A 211 10.97 18.79 8.68
N VAL A 212 9.94 19.38 8.05
CA VAL A 212 8.73 18.65 7.65
C VAL A 212 9.10 17.55 6.66
N ASN A 213 9.93 17.89 5.67
CA ASN A 213 10.32 16.95 4.62
C ASN A 213 11.11 15.76 5.18
N ILE A 214 12.05 15.95 6.12
CA ILE A 214 12.80 14.86 6.76
C ILE A 214 11.85 13.97 7.57
N ILE A 215 10.91 14.55 8.32
CA ILE A 215 9.97 13.78 9.14
C ILE A 215 9.08 12.93 8.24
N ILE A 216 8.50 13.49 7.20
CA ILE A 216 7.61 12.78 6.26
C ILE A 216 8.37 11.68 5.50
N MET A 217 9.57 11.97 4.97
CA MET A 217 10.43 10.96 4.33
C MET A 217 10.79 9.83 5.30
N GLY A 218 11.18 10.18 6.53
CA GLY A 218 11.54 9.22 7.57
C GLY A 218 10.38 8.29 7.95
N LEU A 219 9.16 8.84 8.12
CA LEU A 219 7.96 8.07 8.40
C LEU A 219 7.61 7.14 7.22
N SER A 220 7.63 7.65 6.00
CA SER A 220 7.34 6.88 4.78
C SER A 220 8.35 5.75 4.56
N LEU A 221 9.64 6.01 4.78
CA LEU A 221 10.67 4.97 4.72
C LEU A 221 10.48 3.93 5.82
N ALA A 222 10.18 4.33 7.06
CA ALA A 222 9.95 3.40 8.16
C ALA A 222 8.76 2.47 7.90
N GLY A 223 7.65 2.99 7.35
CA GLY A 223 6.49 2.20 6.96
C GLY A 223 6.77 1.26 5.78
N SER A 224 7.42 1.78 4.74
CA SER A 224 7.68 1.05 3.49
C SER A 224 8.78 -0.03 3.63
N MET A 225 9.75 0.12 4.55
CA MET A 225 10.83 -0.87 4.77
C MET A 225 10.36 -2.23 5.29
N GLY A 226 9.16 -2.29 5.84
CA GLY A 226 8.53 -3.54 6.30
C GLY A 226 8.94 -3.97 7.70
N PHE A 227 7.98 -4.61 8.38
CA PHE A 227 8.16 -5.04 9.77
C PHE A 227 9.22 -6.13 9.94
N ILE A 228 9.53 -6.91 8.89
CA ILE A 228 10.62 -7.90 8.88
C ILE A 228 11.97 -7.20 9.08
N VAL A 229 12.23 -6.11 8.36
CA VAL A 229 13.48 -5.34 8.48
C VAL A 229 13.61 -4.73 9.87
N VAL A 230 12.51 -4.18 10.38
CA VAL A 230 12.48 -3.57 11.71
C VAL A 230 12.77 -4.58 12.81
N THR A 231 12.12 -5.74 12.78
CA THR A 231 12.33 -6.81 13.76
C THR A 231 13.75 -7.36 13.69
N ASP A 232 14.33 -7.47 12.50
CA ASP A 232 15.68 -7.94 12.27
C ASP A 232 16.73 -6.96 12.82
N ILE A 233 16.58 -5.66 12.51
CA ILE A 233 17.44 -4.60 13.04
C ILE A 233 17.32 -4.52 14.57
N PHE A 234 16.11 -4.60 15.12
CA PHE A 234 15.89 -4.60 16.56
C PHE A 234 16.59 -5.76 17.25
N ASN A 235 16.49 -6.98 16.70
CA ASN A 235 17.16 -8.15 17.22
C ASN A 235 18.69 -8.03 17.15
N TRP A 236 19.22 -7.42 16.10
CA TRP A 236 20.64 -7.16 15.95
C TRP A 236 21.14 -6.10 16.96
N VAL A 237 20.46 -4.98 17.09
CA VAL A 237 20.82 -3.90 18.03
C VAL A 237 20.74 -4.39 19.48
N THR A 238 19.73 -5.19 19.81
CA THR A 238 19.56 -5.78 21.15
C THR A 238 20.46 -6.99 21.39
N ARG A 239 21.36 -7.32 20.46
CA ARG A 239 22.27 -8.47 20.51
C ARG A 239 21.59 -9.84 20.62
N ARG A 240 20.29 -9.91 20.26
CA ARG A 240 19.55 -11.18 20.15
C ARG A 240 19.93 -11.95 18.89
N ALA A 241 20.35 -11.26 17.84
CA ALA A 241 20.90 -11.82 16.61
C ALA A 241 22.35 -11.38 16.42
N LYS A 242 23.21 -12.29 15.94
CA LYS A 242 24.63 -11.99 15.68
C LYS A 242 24.85 -11.17 14.41
N GLU A 243 23.99 -11.35 13.41
CA GLU A 243 24.07 -10.70 12.10
C GLU A 243 22.70 -10.29 11.60
N ILE A 244 22.69 -9.26 10.77
CA ILE A 244 21.51 -8.83 10.00
C ILE A 244 21.20 -9.85 8.91
N SER A 245 19.93 -10.19 8.71
CA SER A 245 19.51 -11.17 7.72
C SER A 245 19.87 -10.77 6.29
N TYR A 246 19.99 -11.75 5.42
CA TYR A 246 20.25 -11.52 4.00
C TYR A 246 19.12 -10.73 3.33
N THR A 247 17.86 -10.98 3.71
CA THR A 247 16.70 -10.25 3.20
C THR A 247 16.78 -8.76 3.53
N THR A 248 17.11 -8.41 4.77
CA THR A 248 17.29 -7.01 5.20
C THR A 248 18.43 -6.33 4.45
N LYS A 249 19.55 -7.00 4.24
CA LYS A 249 20.68 -6.46 3.44
C LYS A 249 20.25 -6.14 2.02
N ILE A 250 19.50 -7.02 1.37
CA ILE A 250 18.96 -6.80 0.01
C ILE A 250 18.01 -5.61 -0.01
N ILE A 251 17.06 -5.55 0.93
CA ILE A 251 16.07 -4.47 0.98
C ILE A 251 16.75 -3.11 1.12
N VAL A 252 17.67 -2.98 2.10
CA VAL A 252 18.37 -1.72 2.34
C VAL A 252 19.22 -1.33 1.12
N LEU A 253 19.95 -2.28 0.53
CA LEU A 253 20.76 -2.02 -0.67
C LEU A 253 19.90 -1.59 -1.86
N ALA A 254 18.84 -2.34 -2.16
CA ALA A 254 17.95 -2.04 -3.30
C ALA A 254 17.28 -0.68 -3.12
N THR A 255 16.76 -0.37 -1.92
CA THR A 255 16.18 0.92 -1.60
C THR A 255 17.17 2.05 -1.80
N THR A 256 18.38 1.93 -1.26
CA THR A 256 19.42 2.97 -1.37
C THR A 256 19.84 3.19 -2.82
N VAL A 257 20.07 2.11 -3.59
CA VAL A 257 20.48 2.21 -5.01
C VAL A 257 19.37 2.85 -5.85
N LEU A 258 18.12 2.42 -5.70
CA LEU A 258 17.00 2.96 -6.46
C LEU A 258 16.73 4.44 -6.12
N LEU A 259 16.82 4.81 -4.84
CA LEU A 259 16.69 6.21 -4.43
C LEU A 259 17.83 7.07 -4.99
N ALA A 260 19.07 6.64 -4.86
CA ALA A 260 20.22 7.40 -5.36
C ALA A 260 20.15 7.58 -6.88
N PHE A 261 19.86 6.49 -7.62
CA PHE A 261 19.73 6.52 -9.08
C PHE A 261 18.57 7.39 -9.54
N GLY A 262 17.37 7.21 -8.94
CA GLY A 262 16.20 8.00 -9.29
C GLY A 262 16.40 9.49 -8.98
N SER A 263 16.91 9.82 -7.79
CA SER A 263 17.15 11.21 -7.40
C SER A 263 18.18 11.91 -8.28
N LEU A 264 19.22 11.19 -8.70
CA LEU A 264 20.21 11.74 -9.61
C LEU A 264 19.61 12.05 -10.98
N ILE A 265 18.80 11.15 -11.54
CA ILE A 265 18.16 11.38 -12.84
C ILE A 265 17.16 12.54 -12.76
N VAL A 266 16.30 12.55 -11.72
CA VAL A 266 15.32 13.63 -11.52
C VAL A 266 16.02 14.98 -11.39
N PHE A 267 17.11 15.04 -10.63
CA PHE A 267 17.92 16.27 -10.48
C PHE A 267 18.53 16.74 -11.80
N ILE A 268 19.12 15.84 -12.60
CA ILE A 268 19.75 16.20 -13.89
C ILE A 268 18.71 16.65 -14.91
N THR A 269 17.52 16.04 -14.91
CA THR A 269 16.49 16.29 -15.94
C THR A 269 15.53 17.42 -15.61
N ASN A 270 15.61 18.01 -14.40
CA ASN A 270 14.85 19.20 -14.00
C ASN A 270 15.79 20.25 -13.39
N PRO A 271 16.38 21.12 -14.22
CA PRO A 271 17.36 22.11 -13.76
C PRO A 271 16.82 23.13 -12.73
N GLU A 272 15.50 23.31 -12.68
CA GLU A 272 14.83 24.20 -11.70
C GLU A 272 14.69 23.58 -10.32
N MET A 273 14.85 22.24 -10.19
CA MET A 273 14.76 21.54 -8.93
C MET A 273 16.12 21.40 -8.27
N ASN A 274 16.15 21.59 -6.97
CA ASN A 274 17.35 21.26 -6.19
C ASN A 274 17.43 19.74 -5.88
N LEU A 275 18.62 19.28 -5.46
CA LEU A 275 18.83 17.86 -5.13
C LEU A 275 17.90 17.38 -4.01
N TRP A 276 17.59 18.26 -3.05
CA TRP A 276 16.72 17.92 -1.91
C TRP A 276 15.28 17.62 -2.35
N GLU A 277 14.73 18.44 -3.23
CA GLU A 277 13.41 18.23 -3.82
C GLU A 277 13.38 16.93 -4.64
N SER A 278 14.43 16.68 -5.42
CA SER A 278 14.56 15.43 -6.20
C SER A 278 14.59 14.19 -5.30
N VAL A 279 15.32 14.24 -4.18
CA VAL A 279 15.35 13.15 -3.18
C VAL A 279 13.99 12.96 -2.55
N PHE A 280 13.26 14.05 -2.21
CA PHE A 280 11.92 13.95 -1.64
C PHE A 280 10.96 13.26 -2.60
N GLN A 281 10.87 13.71 -3.87
CA GLN A 281 9.96 13.13 -4.86
C GLN A 281 10.26 11.65 -5.10
N CYS A 282 11.54 11.27 -5.24
CA CYS A 282 11.93 9.89 -5.44
C CYS A 282 11.65 9.03 -4.19
N THR A 283 11.85 9.58 -2.99
CA THR A 283 11.49 8.89 -1.74
C THR A 283 9.98 8.65 -1.68
N ALA A 284 9.18 9.69 -1.94
CA ALA A 284 7.73 9.59 -1.93
C ALA A 284 7.21 8.60 -3.00
N ALA A 285 7.80 8.57 -4.20
CA ALA A 285 7.46 7.62 -5.25
C ALA A 285 7.81 6.19 -4.86
N MET A 286 9.04 5.95 -4.41
CA MET A 286 9.54 4.61 -4.11
C MET A 286 8.91 4.01 -2.85
N THR A 287 8.67 4.82 -1.82
CA THR A 287 7.95 4.37 -0.63
C THR A 287 6.45 4.19 -0.87
N THR A 288 5.98 4.58 -2.06
CA THR A 288 4.56 4.63 -2.44
C THR A 288 3.74 5.52 -1.50
N SER A 289 4.32 6.58 -0.93
CA SER A 289 3.62 7.49 -0.03
C SER A 289 2.85 8.59 -0.74
N GLY A 290 3.24 8.98 -1.95
CA GLY A 290 2.48 9.89 -2.80
C GLY A 290 2.53 11.37 -2.43
N PHE A 291 3.18 11.77 -1.37
CA PHE A 291 3.36 13.19 -1.05
C PHE A 291 4.24 13.89 -2.08
N ASN A 292 3.90 15.13 -2.39
CA ASN A 292 4.70 15.97 -3.27
C ASN A 292 4.93 17.37 -2.66
N THR A 293 6.13 17.88 -2.87
CA THR A 293 6.53 19.24 -2.48
C THR A 293 6.67 20.17 -3.67
N VAL A 294 6.54 19.63 -4.88
CA VAL A 294 6.55 20.38 -6.15
C VAL A 294 5.40 19.87 -7.01
N SER A 295 4.95 20.67 -7.97
CA SER A 295 3.95 20.23 -8.94
C SER A 295 4.54 19.14 -9.85
N ILE A 296 3.95 17.94 -9.81
CA ILE A 296 4.39 16.80 -10.61
C ILE A 296 4.18 17.06 -12.10
N SER A 297 3.11 17.78 -12.46
CA SER A 297 2.77 18.11 -13.85
C SER A 297 3.81 19.02 -14.54
N SER A 298 4.65 19.75 -13.78
CA SER A 298 5.70 20.60 -14.33
C SER A 298 7.03 19.87 -14.60
N MET A 299 7.14 18.60 -14.18
CA MET A 299 8.38 17.83 -14.32
C MET A 299 8.62 17.34 -15.76
N SER A 300 9.88 17.10 -16.09
CA SER A 300 10.27 16.55 -17.40
C SER A 300 9.69 15.14 -17.62
N SER A 301 9.38 14.78 -18.87
CA SER A 301 8.87 13.44 -19.20
C SER A 301 9.80 12.31 -18.75
N CYS A 302 11.12 12.56 -18.76
CA CYS A 302 12.11 11.61 -18.25
C CYS A 302 11.93 11.36 -16.75
N SER A 303 11.78 12.42 -15.95
CA SER A 303 11.52 12.33 -14.52
C SER A 303 10.19 11.63 -14.22
N LEU A 304 9.15 11.94 -14.97
CA LEU A 304 7.85 11.30 -14.82
C LEU A 304 7.94 9.78 -15.06
N LEU A 305 8.69 9.33 -16.06
CA LEU A 305 8.93 7.91 -16.31
C LEU A 305 9.71 7.24 -15.18
N ILE A 306 10.75 7.91 -14.64
CA ILE A 306 11.50 7.38 -13.48
C ILE A 306 10.61 7.29 -12.24
N LEU A 307 9.80 8.31 -11.95
CA LEU A 307 8.87 8.28 -10.83
C LEU A 307 7.83 7.16 -11.02
N ALA A 308 7.26 6.98 -12.22
CA ALA A 308 6.34 5.89 -12.54
C ALA A 308 6.98 4.51 -12.34
N MET A 309 8.26 4.36 -12.72
CA MET A 309 9.02 3.14 -12.45
C MET A 309 9.23 2.92 -10.94
N LEU A 310 9.62 3.96 -10.19
CA LEU A 310 9.81 3.87 -8.74
C LEU A 310 8.49 3.54 -8.01
N MET A 311 7.37 4.13 -8.41
CA MET A 311 6.04 3.80 -7.89
C MET A 311 5.64 2.34 -8.16
N SER A 312 6.02 1.82 -9.33
CA SER A 312 5.79 0.40 -9.69
C SER A 312 6.68 -0.54 -8.88
N ILE A 313 7.93 -0.13 -8.56
CA ILE A 313 8.85 -0.85 -7.67
C ILE A 313 8.58 -0.38 -6.25
N GLY A 314 7.54 -0.88 -5.64
CA GLY A 314 7.13 -0.48 -4.29
C GLY A 314 8.10 -0.92 -3.18
N GLY A 315 7.66 -0.72 -1.94
CA GLY A 315 8.45 -1.01 -0.75
C GLY A 315 8.84 -2.47 -0.54
N ALA A 316 9.30 -2.77 0.68
CA ALA A 316 9.70 -4.12 1.08
C ALA A 316 8.49 -5.05 1.34
N PRO A 317 8.68 -6.37 1.32
CA PRO A 317 7.71 -7.31 1.86
C PRO A 317 7.34 -6.97 3.31
N SER A 318 6.09 -7.18 3.69
CA SER A 318 5.52 -6.82 5.01
C SER A 318 5.56 -5.32 5.37
N GLY A 319 5.82 -4.44 4.41
CA GLY A 319 5.69 -2.99 4.57
C GLY A 319 4.29 -2.49 4.23
N THR A 320 4.04 -1.21 4.54
CA THR A 320 2.76 -0.54 4.25
C THR A 320 2.58 -0.20 2.77
N GLY A 321 3.67 -0.07 2.01
CA GLY A 321 3.66 0.26 0.58
C GLY A 321 3.18 -0.89 -0.32
N GLY A 322 2.58 -0.55 -1.46
CA GLY A 322 2.14 -1.51 -2.49
C GLY A 322 3.21 -1.84 -3.55
N GLY A 323 2.78 -2.02 -4.78
CA GLY A 323 3.66 -2.30 -5.93
C GLY A 323 4.39 -3.65 -5.90
N ILE A 324 5.31 -3.83 -6.86
CA ILE A 324 6.23 -4.97 -6.89
C ILE A 324 7.24 -4.81 -5.77
N LYS A 325 7.36 -5.81 -4.90
CA LYS A 325 8.30 -5.70 -3.79
C LYS A 325 9.75 -5.65 -4.29
N CYS A 326 10.57 -4.78 -3.69
CA CYS A 326 11.97 -4.58 -4.09
C CYS A 326 12.79 -5.88 -4.11
N THR A 327 12.45 -6.85 -3.26
CA THR A 327 13.07 -8.19 -3.26
C THR A 327 12.73 -9.01 -4.51
N ALA A 328 11.53 -8.85 -5.08
CA ALA A 328 11.15 -9.52 -6.33
C ALA A 328 11.94 -8.92 -7.51
N VAL A 329 12.02 -7.59 -7.59
CA VAL A 329 12.83 -6.90 -8.61
C VAL A 329 14.30 -7.29 -8.52
N THR A 330 14.87 -7.32 -7.30
CA THR A 330 16.25 -7.78 -7.09
C THR A 330 16.46 -9.21 -7.53
N SER A 331 15.47 -10.10 -7.32
CA SER A 331 15.55 -11.50 -7.77
C SER A 331 15.56 -11.61 -9.29
N VAL A 332 14.72 -10.83 -9.99
CA VAL A 332 14.70 -10.76 -11.46
C VAL A 332 16.02 -10.20 -11.99
N PHE A 333 16.56 -9.16 -11.34
CA PHE A 333 17.89 -8.63 -11.69
C PHE A 333 19.00 -9.67 -11.47
N ALA A 334 18.93 -10.48 -10.40
CA ALA A 334 19.88 -11.53 -10.14
C ALA A 334 19.84 -12.64 -11.22
N ILE A 335 18.67 -12.95 -11.79
CA ILE A 335 18.54 -13.87 -12.93
C ILE A 335 19.32 -13.30 -14.13
N LEU A 336 18.99 -12.05 -14.51
CA LEU A 336 19.64 -11.37 -15.64
C LEU A 336 21.16 -11.32 -15.47
N TYR A 337 21.61 -10.89 -14.28
CA TYR A 337 23.03 -10.81 -13.98
C TYR A 337 23.73 -12.19 -14.05
N SER A 338 23.15 -13.22 -13.44
CA SER A 338 23.72 -14.57 -13.45
C SER A 338 23.77 -15.15 -14.87
N GLN A 339 22.76 -14.88 -15.69
CA GLN A 339 22.71 -15.33 -17.08
C GLN A 339 23.77 -14.63 -17.94
N LEU A 340 23.93 -13.32 -17.81
CA LEU A 340 24.93 -12.55 -18.56
C LEU A 340 26.37 -12.94 -18.17
N MET A 341 26.59 -13.29 -16.91
CA MET A 341 27.90 -13.74 -16.41
C MET A 341 28.17 -15.24 -16.62
N GLY A 342 27.23 -16.00 -17.19
CA GLY A 342 27.40 -17.42 -17.46
C GLY A 342 27.42 -18.28 -16.19
N TYR A 343 26.86 -17.84 -15.08
CA TYR A 343 26.85 -18.61 -13.84
C TYR A 343 25.85 -19.79 -13.91
N LYS A 344 26.28 -20.94 -13.42
CA LYS A 344 25.43 -22.16 -13.36
C LYS A 344 24.25 -22.04 -12.39
N HIS A 345 24.34 -21.13 -11.43
CA HIS A 345 23.34 -20.93 -10.39
C HIS A 345 23.03 -19.46 -10.22
N ILE A 346 21.75 -19.15 -9.99
CA ILE A 346 21.33 -17.78 -9.72
C ILE A 346 21.79 -17.41 -8.30
N SER A 347 22.69 -16.45 -8.23
CA SER A 347 23.28 -15.97 -6.98
C SER A 347 23.33 -14.45 -6.96
N PHE A 348 23.17 -13.87 -5.78
CA PHE A 348 23.31 -12.45 -5.55
C PHE A 348 24.01 -12.20 -4.22
N LEU A 349 24.93 -11.24 -4.15
CA LEU A 349 25.77 -10.96 -2.97
C LEU A 349 26.42 -12.23 -2.36
N GLY A 350 26.92 -13.14 -3.19
CA GLY A 350 27.58 -14.36 -2.77
C GLY A 350 26.67 -15.45 -2.20
N ARG A 351 25.35 -15.30 -2.25
CA ARG A 351 24.39 -16.32 -1.80
C ARG A 351 23.49 -16.79 -2.93
N ARG A 352 23.25 -18.11 -2.98
CA ARG A 352 22.34 -18.72 -3.95
C ARG A 352 20.89 -18.45 -3.56
N ILE A 353 20.07 -18.02 -4.55
CA ILE A 353 18.64 -17.81 -4.37
C ILE A 353 17.89 -19.13 -4.67
N PRO A 354 17.01 -19.61 -3.78
CA PRO A 354 16.19 -20.80 -4.02
C PRO A 354 15.29 -20.65 -5.25
N LEU A 355 15.19 -21.69 -6.10
CA LEU A 355 14.40 -21.65 -7.33
C LEU A 355 12.94 -21.28 -7.09
N ARG A 356 12.31 -21.79 -6.04
CA ARG A 356 10.92 -21.45 -5.67
C ARG A 356 10.73 -19.94 -5.51
N ARG A 357 11.70 -19.23 -4.91
CA ARG A 357 11.64 -17.77 -4.77
C ARG A 357 11.83 -17.06 -6.09
N ILE A 358 12.63 -17.61 -6.98
CA ILE A 358 12.85 -17.08 -8.33
C ILE A 358 11.55 -17.17 -9.13
N TYR A 359 10.92 -18.35 -9.16
CA TYR A 359 9.64 -18.51 -9.85
C TYR A 359 8.58 -17.54 -9.33
N LEU A 360 8.43 -17.41 -8.01
CA LEU A 360 7.48 -16.47 -7.41
C LEU A 360 7.78 -15.02 -7.82
N ALA A 361 9.04 -14.59 -7.76
CA ALA A 361 9.45 -13.23 -8.13
C ALA A 361 9.20 -12.94 -9.61
N THR A 362 9.56 -13.88 -10.49
CA THR A 362 9.37 -13.75 -11.95
C THR A 362 7.87 -13.72 -12.30
N SER A 363 7.06 -14.61 -11.71
CA SER A 363 5.60 -14.63 -11.90
C SER A 363 4.97 -13.32 -11.41
N THR A 364 5.41 -12.79 -10.27
CA THR A 364 4.93 -11.50 -9.75
C THR A 364 5.23 -10.38 -10.73
N PHE A 365 6.46 -10.32 -11.24
CA PHE A 365 6.88 -9.29 -12.19
C PHE A 365 6.09 -9.34 -13.51
N ILE A 366 5.98 -10.53 -14.10
CA ILE A 366 5.24 -10.74 -15.36
C ILE A 366 3.76 -10.39 -15.17
N PHE A 367 3.13 -10.87 -14.09
CA PHE A 367 1.72 -10.63 -13.85
C PHE A 367 1.43 -9.16 -13.56
N TYR A 368 2.32 -8.47 -12.85
CA TYR A 368 2.22 -7.02 -12.67
C TYR A 368 2.27 -6.27 -14.02
N ALA A 369 3.21 -6.64 -14.89
CA ALA A 369 3.34 -6.04 -16.21
C ALA A 369 2.07 -6.26 -17.07
N ILE A 370 1.49 -7.47 -17.00
CA ILE A 370 0.21 -7.78 -17.69
C ILE A 370 -0.92 -6.91 -17.13
N LEU A 371 -1.06 -6.81 -15.80
CA LEU A 371 -2.11 -6.00 -15.17
C LEU A 371 -1.93 -4.50 -15.47
N LEU A 372 -0.70 -4.01 -15.47
CA LEU A 372 -0.40 -2.63 -15.86
C LEU A 372 -0.79 -2.37 -17.31
N PHE A 373 -0.46 -3.30 -18.22
CA PHE A 373 -0.85 -3.21 -19.62
C PHE A 373 -2.38 -3.23 -19.80
N ILE A 374 -3.09 -4.11 -19.09
CA ILE A 374 -4.56 -4.17 -19.13
C ILE A 374 -5.17 -2.86 -18.60
N CYS A 375 -4.64 -2.33 -17.50
CA CYS A 375 -5.08 -1.05 -16.94
C CYS A 375 -4.88 0.10 -17.95
N LEU A 376 -3.69 0.19 -18.56
CA LEU A 376 -3.37 1.18 -19.58
C LEU A 376 -4.25 1.05 -20.83
N PHE A 377 -4.49 -0.18 -21.29
CA PHE A 377 -5.35 -0.43 -22.45
C PHE A 377 -6.76 0.12 -22.22
N TRP A 378 -7.38 -0.22 -21.07
CA TRP A 378 -8.71 0.27 -20.75
C TRP A 378 -8.76 1.75 -20.47
N LEU A 379 -7.74 2.34 -19.80
CA LEU A 379 -7.66 3.79 -19.62
C LEU A 379 -7.49 4.52 -20.96
N SER A 380 -6.68 4.00 -21.88
CA SER A 380 -6.52 4.61 -23.20
C SER A 380 -7.82 4.57 -24.02
N PHE A 381 -8.67 3.55 -23.80
CA PHE A 381 -9.97 3.45 -24.44
C PHE A 381 -11.01 4.39 -23.80
N THR A 382 -11.02 4.54 -22.49
CA THR A 382 -12.02 5.35 -21.78
C THR A 382 -11.70 6.85 -21.72
N GLU A 383 -10.41 7.20 -21.80
CA GLU A 383 -9.87 8.56 -21.68
C GLU A 383 -9.29 9.04 -23.02
N GLU A 384 -10.05 8.83 -24.10
CA GLU A 384 -9.63 9.19 -25.46
C GLU A 384 -9.23 10.67 -25.57
N GLY A 385 -8.14 10.95 -26.28
CA GLY A 385 -7.60 12.31 -26.48
C GLY A 385 -6.76 12.87 -25.33
N LYS A 386 -6.56 12.12 -24.25
CA LYS A 386 -5.69 12.52 -23.14
C LYS A 386 -4.22 12.14 -23.41
N PRO A 387 -3.24 12.90 -22.89
CA PRO A 387 -1.83 12.56 -23.06
C PRO A 387 -1.51 11.18 -22.50
N PHE A 388 -0.85 10.33 -23.31
CA PHE A 388 -0.55 8.95 -22.93
C PHE A 388 0.32 8.86 -21.67
N LEU A 389 1.25 9.79 -21.46
CA LEU A 389 2.10 9.82 -20.27
C LEU A 389 1.29 10.00 -18.98
N ASN A 390 0.19 10.79 -19.02
CA ASN A 390 -0.70 10.95 -17.86
C ASN A 390 -1.37 9.63 -17.51
N LEU A 391 -1.82 8.86 -18.53
CA LEU A 391 -2.42 7.55 -18.31
C LEU A 391 -1.42 6.54 -17.72
N VAL A 392 -0.18 6.54 -18.23
CA VAL A 392 0.91 5.69 -17.70
C VAL A 392 1.20 6.03 -16.24
N PHE A 393 1.31 7.32 -15.93
CA PHE A 393 1.63 7.79 -14.59
C PHE A 393 0.52 7.42 -13.60
N GLU A 394 -0.74 7.66 -13.98
CA GLU A 394 -1.91 7.35 -13.16
C GLU A 394 -2.09 5.85 -12.93
N ALA A 395 -1.91 5.03 -13.98
CA ALA A 395 -1.96 3.57 -13.86
C ALA A 395 -0.85 3.02 -12.95
N ALA A 396 0.37 3.55 -13.08
CA ALA A 396 1.49 3.19 -12.21
C ALA A 396 1.24 3.61 -10.77
N ALA A 397 0.69 4.83 -10.54
CA ALA A 397 0.34 5.31 -9.22
C ALA A 397 -0.77 4.48 -8.56
N ALA A 398 -1.79 4.08 -9.33
CA ALA A 398 -2.89 3.27 -8.84
C ALA A 398 -2.46 1.83 -8.50
N LEU A 399 -1.83 1.12 -9.46
CA LEU A 399 -1.40 -0.27 -9.26
C LEU A 399 -0.22 -0.39 -8.29
N GLY A 400 0.64 0.65 -8.24
CA GLY A 400 1.71 0.79 -7.25
C GLY A 400 1.21 1.23 -5.87
N THR A 401 -0.07 1.66 -5.76
CA THR A 401 -0.66 2.32 -4.57
C THR A 401 0.19 3.48 -4.06
N ALA A 402 0.68 4.34 -4.97
CA ALA A 402 1.65 5.39 -4.65
C ALA A 402 1.05 6.80 -4.57
N GLY A 403 -0.11 7.03 -5.18
CA GLY A 403 -0.89 8.25 -4.99
C GLY A 403 -0.38 9.54 -5.60
N MET A 404 0.78 9.54 -6.25
CA MET A 404 1.21 10.69 -7.02
C MET A 404 0.35 10.87 -8.26
N THR A 405 -0.01 12.09 -8.60
CA THR A 405 -0.78 12.43 -9.81
C THR A 405 -0.19 13.65 -10.50
N MET A 406 -0.43 13.74 -11.79
CA MET A 406 -0.15 14.92 -12.62
C MET A 406 -1.39 15.84 -12.68
N ASP A 407 -2.14 15.96 -11.59
CA ASP A 407 -3.43 16.68 -11.52
C ASP A 407 -4.47 16.11 -12.50
N PHE A 408 -4.32 14.84 -12.85
CA PHE A 408 -5.16 14.18 -13.84
C PHE A 408 -6.34 13.41 -13.22
N THR A 409 -6.19 12.87 -12.01
CA THR A 409 -7.23 12.08 -11.32
C THR A 409 -8.63 12.75 -11.30
N PRO A 410 -8.76 14.06 -11.01
CA PRO A 410 -10.07 14.72 -11.04
C PRO A 410 -10.73 14.79 -12.42
N GLN A 411 -9.91 14.69 -13.49
CA GLN A 411 -10.36 14.78 -14.88
C GLN A 411 -10.80 13.42 -15.47
N LEU A 412 -10.64 12.32 -14.72
CA LEU A 412 -11.03 10.98 -15.14
C LEU A 412 -12.54 10.87 -15.35
N SER A 413 -12.94 10.18 -16.41
CA SER A 413 -14.32 9.78 -16.65
C SER A 413 -14.82 8.82 -15.55
N ALA A 414 -16.11 8.57 -15.49
CA ALA A 414 -16.68 7.59 -14.55
C ALA A 414 -16.09 6.18 -14.76
N TRP A 415 -15.85 5.81 -16.01
CA TRP A 415 -15.20 4.52 -16.34
C TRP A 415 -13.73 4.51 -15.93
N GLY A 416 -12.98 5.59 -16.21
CA GLY A 416 -11.59 5.73 -15.78
C GLY A 416 -11.45 5.65 -14.25
N LYS A 417 -12.33 6.32 -13.50
CA LYS A 417 -12.37 6.19 -12.03
C LYS A 417 -12.62 4.75 -11.59
N GLY A 418 -13.50 4.00 -12.26
CA GLY A 418 -13.76 2.59 -11.98
C GLY A 418 -12.53 1.72 -12.19
N ILE A 419 -11.81 1.92 -13.32
CA ILE A 419 -10.56 1.19 -13.62
C ILE A 419 -9.51 1.45 -12.55
N ILE A 420 -9.32 2.72 -12.17
CA ILE A 420 -8.34 3.12 -11.13
C ILE A 420 -8.72 2.51 -9.76
N ILE A 421 -10.00 2.50 -9.37
CA ILE A 421 -10.46 1.85 -8.14
C ILE A 421 -10.05 0.37 -8.12
N ILE A 422 -10.28 -0.35 -9.21
CA ILE A 422 -9.91 -1.76 -9.32
C ILE A 422 -8.38 -1.92 -9.23
N ALA A 423 -7.63 -1.08 -9.94
CA ALA A 423 -6.15 -1.11 -9.91
C ALA A 423 -5.60 -0.86 -8.49
N MET A 424 -6.15 0.10 -7.73
CA MET A 424 -5.78 0.38 -6.35
C MET A 424 -6.03 -0.82 -5.43
N ILE A 425 -7.18 -1.49 -5.57
CA ILE A 425 -7.52 -2.69 -4.78
C ILE A 425 -6.55 -3.83 -5.10
N ILE A 426 -6.28 -4.08 -6.39
CA ILE A 426 -5.33 -5.12 -6.84
C ILE A 426 -3.93 -4.83 -6.30
N GLY A 427 -3.46 -3.60 -6.43
CA GLY A 427 -2.15 -3.18 -5.93
C GLY A 427 -1.99 -3.41 -4.43
N ARG A 428 -3.05 -3.16 -3.65
CA ARG A 428 -3.04 -3.34 -2.19
C ARG A 428 -3.05 -4.80 -1.76
N VAL A 429 -3.90 -5.63 -2.37
CA VAL A 429 -3.95 -7.06 -2.09
C VAL A 429 -2.64 -7.76 -2.51
N GLY A 430 -1.98 -7.20 -3.51
CA GLY A 430 -0.82 -7.78 -4.16
C GLY A 430 -1.22 -8.63 -5.38
N VAL A 431 -0.49 -8.42 -6.48
CA VAL A 431 -0.87 -8.98 -7.79
C VAL A 431 -0.97 -10.51 -7.80
N ILE A 432 -0.03 -11.21 -7.17
CA ILE A 432 -0.06 -12.69 -7.09
C ILE A 432 -1.24 -13.17 -6.25
N THR A 433 -1.47 -12.55 -5.09
CA THR A 433 -2.61 -12.88 -4.21
C THR A 433 -3.93 -12.68 -4.95
N PHE A 434 -4.05 -11.60 -5.75
CA PHE A 434 -5.21 -11.36 -6.60
C PHE A 434 -5.37 -12.47 -7.65
N GLY A 435 -4.30 -12.87 -8.35
CA GLY A 435 -4.34 -13.95 -9.34
C GLY A 435 -4.77 -15.28 -8.73
N LEU A 436 -4.20 -15.65 -7.58
CA LEU A 436 -4.57 -16.88 -6.87
C LEU A 436 -6.01 -16.84 -6.35
N ALA A 437 -6.49 -15.67 -5.92
CA ALA A 437 -7.88 -15.50 -5.49
C ALA A 437 -8.89 -15.72 -6.64
N LEU A 438 -8.52 -15.39 -7.89
CA LEU A 438 -9.38 -15.58 -9.06
C LEU A 438 -9.40 -17.04 -9.56
N LEU A 439 -8.27 -17.74 -9.45
CA LEU A 439 -8.12 -19.08 -10.05
C LEU A 439 -8.71 -20.21 -9.19
N ASP A 440 -9.03 -19.91 -7.91
CA ASP A 440 -9.60 -20.90 -6.96
C ASP A 440 -8.84 -22.24 -6.94
N ILE A 441 -7.52 -22.18 -7.14
CA ILE A 441 -6.66 -23.36 -7.04
C ILE A 441 -6.54 -23.69 -5.56
N GLY A 442 -7.36 -24.65 -5.09
CA GLY A 442 -7.26 -25.22 -3.75
C GLY A 442 -5.87 -25.84 -3.54
N ASP A 443 -5.46 -25.96 -2.28
CA ASP A 443 -4.19 -26.63 -1.89
C ASP A 443 -4.12 -28.13 -2.25
N ASP A 444 -5.11 -28.67 -2.99
CA ASP A 444 -5.23 -30.09 -3.35
C ASP A 444 -4.33 -30.50 -4.54
N ASP A 445 -3.46 -29.62 -5.03
CA ASP A 445 -2.60 -29.90 -6.20
C ASP A 445 -1.28 -30.65 -5.91
N ASP A 446 -1.25 -31.50 -4.88
CA ASP A 446 -0.24 -32.59 -4.86
C ASP A 446 -0.52 -33.66 -5.95
N ASP A 447 -1.72 -33.62 -6.58
CA ASP A 447 -2.17 -34.55 -7.64
C ASP A 447 -2.13 -33.95 -9.06
N ALA A 448 -1.49 -32.79 -9.29
CA ALA A 448 -1.31 -32.32 -10.67
C ALA A 448 -0.51 -33.35 -11.46
N PRO A 449 -1.04 -33.93 -12.56
CA PRO A 449 -0.34 -34.97 -13.30
C PRO A 449 0.99 -34.41 -13.80
N GLU A 450 2.09 -35.09 -13.46
CA GLU A 450 3.39 -34.77 -14.02
C GLU A 450 3.30 -34.80 -15.55
N PRO A 451 3.76 -33.74 -16.26
CA PRO A 451 3.74 -33.74 -17.70
C PRO A 451 4.57 -34.90 -18.24
N THR A 452 3.92 -35.84 -18.88
CA THR A 452 4.52 -37.08 -19.39
C THR A 452 5.51 -36.87 -20.56
N ARG A 453 5.62 -35.67 -21.08
CA ARG A 453 6.57 -35.29 -22.15
C ARG A 453 7.26 -33.97 -21.83
N LYS A 454 8.58 -33.95 -21.93
CA LYS A 454 9.36 -32.72 -21.95
C LYS A 454 9.04 -31.95 -23.21
N ALA A 455 8.58 -30.70 -23.09
CA ALA A 455 8.38 -29.83 -24.23
C ALA A 455 9.74 -29.44 -24.84
N ASP A 456 9.88 -29.60 -26.15
CA ASP A 456 10.99 -29.09 -26.92
C ASP A 456 10.66 -27.61 -27.27
N LEU A 457 11.04 -26.70 -26.37
CA LEU A 457 10.80 -25.28 -26.54
C LEU A 457 12.12 -24.61 -26.94
N ALA A 458 12.21 -24.14 -28.19
CA ALA A 458 13.32 -23.30 -28.65
C ALA A 458 13.18 -21.91 -27.99
N ILE A 459 14.19 -21.52 -27.20
CA ILE A 459 14.28 -20.20 -26.55
C ILE A 459 15.57 -19.52 -27.01
#